data_d3b1556f4fc72facccb649dd3e8b64ea
#
_entry.id   d3b1556f4fc72facccb649dd3e8b64ea
#
_cell.length_a   1.000
_cell.length_b   1.000
_cell.length_c   1.000
_cell.angle_alpha   90.00
_cell.angle_beta   90.00
_cell.angle_gamma   90.00
#
_symmetry.space_group_name_H-M   'P 1'
#
loop_
_entity.id
_entity.type
_entity.pdbx_description
1 polymer ?
#
loop_
_entity_poly.entity_id
_entity_poly.type
_entity_poly.pdbx_seq_one_letter_code
_entity_poly.pdbx_strand_id
1 'polypeptide(L)'
;MGFKHIGKKVETSELRLDKNVFFEKAKSVLGFKRLTVDTKGRVNNEIIGRRKITLDDDDTAITIADLDDGILVITPTGNRTKDVPAAADLIGQILDADGEALIAASYEAFEFSVINLSTGRTITLAATTGVTAVGNMTVAASSSGRFQIIKTAAAAVELYRLA
;
A
#
# COMPACT_ATOMS: atom_id res chain seq x y z
N MET A 1 -51.72 -4.97 -17.83
CA MET A 1 -50.66 -3.96 -17.64
C MET A 1 -49.42 -4.47 -18.34
N GLY A 2 -49.11 -3.93 -19.52
CA GLY A 2 -47.94 -4.38 -20.28
C GLY A 2 -46.67 -3.69 -19.81
N PHE A 3 -45.69 -4.48 -19.46
CA PHE A 3 -44.33 -3.97 -19.23
C PHE A 3 -43.80 -3.47 -20.59
N LYS A 4 -43.66 -2.16 -20.70
CA LYS A 4 -42.96 -1.55 -21.82
C LYS A 4 -41.48 -1.89 -21.66
N HIS A 5 -41.01 -2.83 -22.45
CA HIS A 5 -39.58 -3.10 -22.59
C HIS A 5 -38.95 -1.86 -23.22
N ILE A 6 -38.32 -1.03 -22.43
CA ILE A 6 -37.52 0.07 -22.94
C ILE A 6 -36.18 -0.54 -23.37
N GLY A 7 -36.18 -1.13 -24.55
CA GLY A 7 -34.97 -1.48 -25.27
C GLY A 7 -34.33 -0.23 -25.84
N LYS A 8 -33.91 0.69 -24.98
CA LYS A 8 -33.03 1.76 -25.41
C LYS A 8 -31.66 1.15 -25.64
N LYS A 9 -31.21 1.17 -26.86
CA LYS A 9 -29.85 0.94 -27.23
C LYS A 9 -29.02 2.02 -26.48
N VAL A 10 -28.39 1.65 -25.42
CA VAL A 10 -27.55 2.58 -24.63
C VAL A 10 -26.39 2.96 -25.53
N GLU A 11 -26.31 4.21 -25.94
CA GLU A 11 -25.18 4.69 -26.71
C GLU A 11 -23.92 4.64 -25.83
N THR A 12 -22.75 4.46 -26.45
CA THR A 12 -21.48 4.28 -25.74
C THR A 12 -21.12 5.45 -24.81
N SER A 13 -21.67 6.64 -25.07
CA SER A 13 -21.51 7.82 -24.20
C SER A 13 -22.37 7.74 -22.92
N GLU A 14 -23.59 7.17 -23.00
CA GLU A 14 -24.46 6.96 -21.84
C GLU A 14 -23.90 5.83 -20.94
N LEU A 15 -23.27 4.83 -21.54
CA LEU A 15 -22.55 3.78 -20.81
C LEU A 15 -21.35 4.32 -20.00
N ARG A 16 -20.72 5.40 -20.45
CA ARG A 16 -19.61 6.03 -19.73
C ARG A 16 -20.06 6.79 -18.48
N LEU A 17 -21.19 7.44 -18.51
CA LEU A 17 -21.77 8.14 -17.36
C LEU A 17 -22.35 7.15 -16.34
N ASP A 18 -23.03 6.12 -16.82
CA ASP A 18 -23.58 5.06 -15.96
C ASP A 18 -22.49 4.16 -15.37
N LYS A 19 -21.35 4.02 -16.03
CA LYS A 19 -20.19 3.30 -15.47
C LYS A 19 -19.75 3.92 -14.15
N ASN A 20 -19.57 5.23 -14.08
CA ASN A 20 -19.12 5.87 -12.85
C ASN A 20 -20.13 5.67 -11.70
N VAL A 21 -21.44 5.83 -12.00
CA VAL A 21 -22.49 5.62 -11.00
C VAL A 21 -22.60 4.15 -10.58
N PHE A 22 -22.46 3.22 -11.52
CA PHE A 22 -22.49 1.79 -11.23
C PHE A 22 -21.29 1.36 -10.38
N PHE A 23 -20.09 1.86 -10.69
CA PHE A 23 -18.88 1.53 -9.94
C PHE A 23 -18.87 2.14 -8.56
N GLU A 24 -19.36 3.36 -8.36
CA GLU A 24 -19.51 3.95 -7.03
C GLU A 24 -20.50 3.16 -6.17
N LYS A 25 -21.63 2.72 -6.74
CA LYS A 25 -22.56 1.84 -6.04
C LYS A 25 -21.98 0.46 -5.75
N ALA A 26 -21.21 -0.10 -6.68
CA ALA A 26 -20.53 -1.38 -6.47
C ALA A 26 -19.45 -1.29 -5.39
N LYS A 27 -18.68 -0.21 -5.32
CA LYS A 27 -17.78 0.09 -4.21
C LYS A 27 -18.52 0.06 -2.88
N SER A 28 -19.66 0.74 -2.79
CA SER A 28 -20.47 0.84 -1.58
C SER A 28 -21.07 -0.49 -1.13
N VAL A 29 -21.58 -1.30 -2.06
CA VAL A 29 -22.29 -2.55 -1.76
C VAL A 29 -21.33 -3.72 -1.51
N LEU A 30 -20.21 -3.77 -2.22
CA LEU A 30 -19.27 -4.89 -2.17
C LEU A 30 -18.07 -4.64 -1.25
N GLY A 31 -17.97 -3.46 -0.64
CA GLY A 31 -16.87 -3.12 0.27
C GLY A 31 -15.51 -2.98 -0.42
N PHE A 32 -15.48 -2.92 -1.75
CA PHE A 32 -14.25 -2.66 -2.47
C PHE A 32 -13.87 -1.18 -2.35
N LYS A 33 -12.83 -0.88 -1.64
CA LYS A 33 -12.30 0.50 -1.55
C LYS A 33 -11.73 1.01 -2.88
N ARG A 34 -11.53 0.13 -3.87
CA ARG A 34 -10.94 0.52 -5.15
C ARG A 34 -11.38 -0.38 -6.31
N LEU A 35 -12.13 0.16 -7.21
CA LEU A 35 -12.41 -0.42 -8.51
C LEU A 35 -11.93 0.57 -9.58
N THR A 36 -10.77 0.35 -10.18
CA THR A 36 -10.25 1.18 -11.27
C THR A 36 -10.53 0.53 -12.62
N VAL A 37 -10.91 1.35 -13.58
CA VAL A 37 -11.10 0.92 -14.98
C VAL A 37 -9.98 1.52 -15.80
N ASP A 38 -9.17 0.68 -16.45
CA ASP A 38 -8.09 1.15 -17.30
C ASP A 38 -8.64 1.89 -18.56
N THR A 39 -7.76 2.57 -19.27
CA THR A 39 -8.12 3.31 -20.49
C THR A 39 -8.71 2.44 -21.60
N LYS A 40 -8.63 1.12 -21.49
CA LYS A 40 -9.23 0.13 -22.40
C LYS A 40 -10.56 -0.42 -21.88
N GLY A 41 -11.06 0.12 -20.76
CA GLY A 41 -12.33 -0.29 -20.16
C GLY A 41 -12.29 -1.62 -19.43
N ARG A 42 -11.09 -2.13 -19.10
CA ARG A 42 -10.93 -3.34 -18.30
C ARG A 42 -11.00 -2.96 -16.82
N VAL A 43 -11.79 -3.72 -16.07
CA VAL A 43 -11.78 -3.61 -14.62
C VAL A 43 -10.45 -4.16 -14.12
N ASN A 44 -9.54 -3.27 -13.75
CA ASN A 44 -8.41 -3.67 -12.96
C ASN A 44 -8.92 -3.90 -11.55
N ASN A 45 -9.00 -5.15 -11.18
CA ASN A 45 -9.08 -5.53 -9.79
C ASN A 45 -7.67 -5.28 -9.23
N GLU A 46 -7.33 -4.02 -9.02
CA GLU A 46 -6.12 -3.67 -8.30
C GLU A 46 -6.35 -4.07 -6.84
N ILE A 47 -6.14 -5.32 -6.56
CA ILE A 47 -5.39 -5.69 -5.38
C ILE A 47 -4.21 -4.76 -5.41
N ILE A 48 -4.14 -3.78 -4.52
CA ILE A 48 -3.10 -2.76 -4.39
C ILE A 48 -1.87 -3.21 -5.16
N GLY A 49 -1.65 -2.62 -6.35
CA GLY A 49 -0.60 -3.05 -7.25
C GLY A 49 0.74 -2.78 -6.60
N ARG A 50 1.20 -3.73 -5.78
CA ARG A 50 2.50 -3.63 -5.13
C ARG A 50 3.55 -3.63 -6.22
N ARG A 51 4.21 -2.52 -6.39
CA ARG A 51 5.34 -2.38 -7.29
C ARG A 51 6.62 -2.71 -6.54
N LYS A 52 7.55 -3.28 -7.27
CA LYS A 52 8.91 -3.48 -6.80
C LYS A 52 9.68 -2.19 -6.98
N ILE A 53 10.24 -1.64 -5.91
CA ILE A 53 11.26 -0.60 -5.96
C ILE A 53 12.61 -1.17 -5.49
N THR A 54 13.70 -0.71 -6.08
CA THR A 54 15.05 -1.04 -5.63
C THR A 54 15.58 0.16 -4.86
N LEU A 55 15.89 -0.05 -3.58
CA LEU A 55 16.50 0.96 -2.72
C LEU A 55 18.02 0.94 -2.88
N ASP A 56 18.63 2.10 -2.67
CA ASP A 56 20.08 2.27 -2.71
C ASP A 56 20.77 1.51 -1.56
N ASP A 57 22.00 1.07 -1.84
CA ASP A 57 22.87 0.39 -0.87
C ASP A 57 23.54 1.41 0.07
N ASP A 58 22.75 2.03 0.91
CA ASP A 58 23.17 2.98 1.92
C ASP A 58 22.27 2.87 3.17
N ASP A 59 22.45 3.79 4.12
CA ASP A 59 21.62 3.91 5.31
C ASP A 59 20.56 5.04 5.17
N THR A 60 20.25 5.50 3.96
CA THR A 60 19.19 6.48 3.72
C THR A 60 17.83 5.95 4.17
N ALA A 61 17.06 6.80 4.80
CA ALA A 61 15.70 6.45 5.26
C ALA A 61 14.80 6.00 4.11
N ILE A 62 13.90 5.08 4.41
CA ILE A 62 12.79 4.71 3.52
C ILE A 62 11.85 5.91 3.41
N THR A 63 11.42 6.24 2.22
CA THR A 63 10.45 7.31 1.98
C THR A 63 9.01 6.77 1.97
N ILE A 64 8.04 7.67 2.09
CA ILE A 64 6.62 7.31 1.93
C ILE A 64 6.36 6.72 0.53
N ALA A 65 6.96 7.32 -0.52
CA ALA A 65 6.81 6.83 -1.89
C ALA A 65 7.34 5.40 -2.08
N ASP A 66 8.44 5.04 -1.39
CA ASP A 66 8.95 3.67 -1.39
C ASP A 66 7.95 2.70 -0.75
N LEU A 67 7.33 3.10 0.36
CA LEU A 67 6.33 2.28 1.04
C LEU A 67 5.07 2.09 0.20
N ASP A 68 4.62 3.11 -0.53
CA ASP A 68 3.47 3.02 -1.44
C ASP A 68 3.66 1.94 -2.52
N ASP A 69 4.90 1.74 -2.97
CA ASP A 69 5.22 0.65 -3.91
C ASP A 69 5.09 -0.75 -3.27
N GLY A 70 5.24 -0.85 -1.97
CA GLY A 70 4.90 -2.02 -1.16
C GLY A 70 5.88 -3.18 -1.22
N ILE A 71 6.86 -3.22 -2.16
CA ILE A 71 7.92 -4.23 -2.23
C ILE A 71 9.27 -3.53 -2.38
N LEU A 72 10.02 -3.50 -1.30
CA LEU A 72 11.35 -2.87 -1.23
C LEU A 72 12.43 -3.94 -1.45
N VAL A 73 13.31 -3.75 -2.43
CA VAL A 73 14.40 -4.67 -2.74
C VAL A 73 15.72 -3.97 -2.54
N ILE A 74 16.62 -4.61 -1.78
CA ILE A 74 17.95 -4.07 -1.47
C ILE A 74 18.98 -5.16 -1.73
N THR A 75 20.12 -4.79 -2.31
CA THR A 75 21.30 -5.65 -2.45
C THR A 75 22.47 -5.04 -1.68
N PRO A 76 22.48 -5.13 -0.34
CA PRO A 76 23.46 -4.43 0.45
C PRO A 76 24.85 -5.06 0.35
N THR A 77 25.90 -4.23 0.25
CA THR A 77 27.32 -4.63 0.30
C THR A 77 27.85 -4.61 1.74
N GLY A 78 27.19 -3.90 2.66
CA GLY A 78 27.39 -3.88 4.11
C GLY A 78 26.12 -4.20 4.87
N ASN A 79 26.19 -4.41 6.19
CA ASN A 79 24.98 -4.40 7.01
C ASN A 79 24.37 -2.99 6.97
N ARG A 80 23.07 -2.89 6.71
CA ARG A 80 22.35 -1.62 6.57
C ARG A 80 21.26 -1.46 7.60
N THR A 81 21.10 -0.22 8.03
CA THR A 81 19.94 0.20 8.84
C THR A 81 19.13 1.18 8.00
N LYS A 82 17.85 0.92 7.84
CA LYS A 82 16.92 1.78 7.11
C LYS A 82 15.90 2.34 8.08
N ASP A 83 15.91 3.64 8.27
CA ASP A 83 14.92 4.33 9.09
C ASP A 83 13.55 4.28 8.42
N VAL A 84 12.53 3.89 9.16
CA VAL A 84 11.13 3.98 8.73
C VAL A 84 10.67 5.43 8.90
N PRO A 85 9.83 5.99 8.03
CA PRO A 85 9.31 7.35 8.19
C PRO A 85 8.65 7.57 9.55
N ALA A 86 8.65 8.80 10.04
CA ALA A 86 8.02 9.15 11.31
C ALA A 86 6.50 8.88 11.28
N ALA A 87 5.92 8.59 12.44
CA ALA A 87 4.49 8.26 12.52
C ALA A 87 3.57 9.36 11.94
N ALA A 88 3.92 10.63 12.11
CA ALA A 88 3.15 11.74 11.55
C ALA A 88 3.10 11.70 10.01
N ASP A 89 4.22 11.34 9.37
CA ASP A 89 4.29 11.21 7.90
C ASP A 89 3.55 9.97 7.42
N LEU A 90 3.70 8.85 8.12
CA LEU A 90 3.00 7.60 7.80
C LEU A 90 1.48 7.76 7.86
N ILE A 91 0.96 8.43 8.91
CA ILE A 91 -0.49 8.59 9.13
C ILE A 91 -1.15 9.49 8.09
N GLY A 92 -0.44 10.52 7.61
CA GLY A 92 -1.04 11.53 6.73
C GLY A 92 -0.69 11.41 5.27
N GLN A 93 0.31 10.60 4.90
CA GLN A 93 0.88 10.63 3.56
C GLN A 93 0.81 9.30 2.81
N ILE A 94 0.57 8.18 3.48
CA ILE A 94 0.27 6.93 2.77
C ILE A 94 -1.19 7.01 2.31
N LEU A 95 -1.35 7.31 1.04
CA LEU A 95 -2.67 7.55 0.44
C LEU A 95 -3.08 6.37 -0.44
N ASP A 96 -4.39 6.15 -0.52
CA ASP A 96 -4.94 5.29 -1.58
C ASP A 96 -5.04 6.05 -2.92
N ALA A 97 -5.58 5.42 -3.97
CA ALA A 97 -5.69 6.04 -5.29
C ALA A 97 -6.65 7.22 -5.35
N ASP A 98 -7.55 7.29 -4.40
CA ASP A 98 -8.54 8.36 -4.32
C ASP A 98 -7.99 9.54 -3.50
N GLY A 99 -6.73 9.41 -2.97
CA GLY A 99 -6.06 10.41 -2.15
C GLY A 99 -6.49 10.39 -0.68
N GLU A 100 -7.18 9.35 -0.24
CA GLU A 100 -7.55 9.15 1.15
C GLU A 100 -6.42 8.45 1.92
N ALA A 101 -6.19 8.84 3.17
CA ALA A 101 -5.15 8.24 3.98
C ALA A 101 -5.48 6.78 4.33
N LEU A 102 -4.57 5.84 3.98
CA LEU A 102 -4.73 4.40 4.22
C LEU A 102 -4.78 4.02 5.70
N ILE A 103 -4.15 4.82 6.55
CA ILE A 103 -4.10 4.60 8.00
C ILE A 103 -4.63 5.81 8.78
N ALA A 104 -5.74 6.39 8.31
CA ALA A 104 -6.34 7.58 8.93
C ALA A 104 -6.99 7.29 10.28
N ALA A 105 -7.68 6.16 10.42
CA ALA A 105 -8.34 5.76 11.67
C ALA A 105 -7.46 4.86 12.53
N SER A 106 -7.75 4.79 13.83
CA SER A 106 -7.05 3.88 14.74
C SER A 106 -7.29 2.43 14.32
N TYR A 107 -6.24 1.60 14.40
CA TYR A 107 -6.20 0.19 14.00
C TYR A 107 -6.29 -0.09 12.50
N GLU A 108 -6.27 0.92 11.66
CA GLU A 108 -6.01 0.71 10.24
C GLU A 108 -4.55 0.32 10.03
N ALA A 109 -4.31 -0.55 9.06
CA ALA A 109 -3.02 -1.16 8.83
C ALA A 109 -2.58 -1.05 7.36
N PHE A 110 -1.29 -0.87 7.18
CA PHE A 110 -0.60 -0.89 5.90
C PHE A 110 0.50 -1.97 5.92
N GLU A 111 0.63 -2.74 4.84
CA GLU A 111 1.64 -3.80 4.75
C GLU A 111 2.64 -3.55 3.63
N PHE A 112 3.89 -3.88 3.89
CA PHE A 112 4.97 -3.88 2.90
C PHE A 112 5.92 -5.04 3.10
N SER A 113 6.78 -5.29 2.12
CA SER A 113 7.77 -6.36 2.16
C SER A 113 9.16 -5.81 1.88
N VAL A 114 10.15 -6.32 2.57
CA VAL A 114 11.57 -6.03 2.33
C VAL A 114 12.25 -7.32 1.86
N ILE A 115 12.92 -7.26 0.73
CA ILE A 115 13.66 -8.37 0.13
C ILE A 115 15.15 -8.03 0.16
N ASN A 116 15.92 -8.85 0.83
CA ASN A 116 17.37 -8.75 0.92
C ASN A 116 18.03 -9.73 -0.05
N LEU A 117 18.62 -9.21 -1.11
CA LEU A 117 19.32 -10.02 -2.13
C LEU A 117 20.79 -10.28 -1.83
N SER A 118 21.35 -9.69 -0.76
CA SER A 118 22.74 -9.96 -0.37
C SER A 118 22.89 -11.38 0.16
N THR A 119 24.00 -12.02 -0.13
CA THR A 119 24.31 -13.38 0.35
C THR A 119 24.95 -13.42 1.75
N GLY A 120 25.31 -12.28 2.31
CA GLY A 120 26.05 -12.26 3.60
C GLY A 120 25.80 -11.03 4.47
N ARG A 121 24.85 -10.17 4.11
CA ARG A 121 24.59 -8.91 4.82
C ARG A 121 23.15 -8.83 5.29
N THR A 122 22.91 -8.07 6.34
CA THR A 122 21.57 -7.88 6.92
C THR A 122 21.02 -6.48 6.63
N ILE A 123 19.71 -6.37 6.65
CA ILE A 123 18.97 -5.10 6.62
C ILE A 123 18.17 -5.02 7.90
N THR A 124 18.30 -3.95 8.66
CA THR A 124 17.52 -3.71 9.87
C THR A 124 16.63 -2.48 9.67
N LEU A 125 15.34 -2.61 9.92
CA LEU A 125 14.42 -1.47 9.95
C LEU A 125 14.52 -0.81 11.33
N ALA A 126 14.79 0.48 11.36
CA ALA A 126 14.86 1.26 12.60
C ALA A 126 13.58 2.08 12.78
N ALA A 127 13.07 2.05 14.01
CA ALA A 127 11.94 2.88 14.41
C ALA A 127 12.40 4.34 14.58
N THR A 128 11.56 5.27 14.17
CA THR A 128 11.77 6.71 14.29
C THR A 128 10.73 7.34 15.23
N THR A 129 10.60 8.66 15.21
CA THR A 129 9.67 9.39 16.07
C THR A 129 8.22 8.88 15.93
N GLY A 130 7.64 8.46 17.04
CA GLY A 130 6.26 7.98 17.11
C GLY A 130 6.06 6.56 16.59
N VAL A 131 7.10 5.88 16.12
CA VAL A 131 7.07 4.49 15.67
C VAL A 131 7.57 3.57 16.78
N THR A 132 6.82 2.54 17.11
CA THR A 132 7.22 1.48 18.04
C THR A 132 7.45 0.18 17.27
N ALA A 133 8.66 -0.33 17.24
CA ALA A 133 8.99 -1.60 16.61
C ALA A 133 8.60 -2.79 17.51
N VAL A 134 7.91 -3.77 16.95
CA VAL A 134 7.45 -5.00 17.64
C VAL A 134 7.96 -6.23 16.90
N GLY A 135 8.84 -6.96 17.55
CA GLY A 135 9.48 -8.15 16.98
C GLY A 135 10.87 -7.87 16.41
N ASN A 136 11.41 -8.84 15.66
CA ASN A 136 12.74 -8.72 15.07
C ASN A 136 12.66 -7.98 13.73
N MET A 137 13.22 -6.78 13.69
CA MET A 137 13.22 -5.91 12.50
C MET A 137 14.33 -6.23 11.49
N THR A 138 15.14 -7.26 11.73
CA THR A 138 16.28 -7.61 10.88
C THR A 138 15.88 -8.64 9.81
N VAL A 139 16.10 -8.29 8.56
CA VAL A 139 15.97 -9.19 7.40
C VAL A 139 17.35 -9.77 7.10
N ALA A 140 17.47 -11.08 7.26
CA ALA A 140 18.73 -11.81 7.04
C ALA A 140 19.15 -11.80 5.57
N ALA A 141 20.39 -12.20 5.30
CA ALA A 141 20.89 -12.39 3.96
C ALA A 141 20.05 -13.40 3.16
N SER A 142 19.85 -13.16 1.88
CA SER A 142 19.10 -14.00 0.95
C SER A 142 17.68 -14.35 1.45
N SER A 143 17.04 -13.41 2.14
CA SER A 143 15.72 -13.61 2.71
C SER A 143 14.81 -12.41 2.51
N SER A 144 13.58 -12.53 2.97
CA SER A 144 12.61 -11.44 2.97
C SER A 144 11.94 -11.30 4.34
N GLY A 145 11.39 -10.13 4.60
CA GLY A 145 10.52 -9.88 5.74
C GLY A 145 9.24 -9.20 5.28
N ARG A 146 8.13 -9.56 5.88
CA ARG A 146 6.83 -8.89 5.72
C ARG A 146 6.52 -8.10 6.97
N PHE A 147 6.15 -6.86 6.78
CA PHE A 147 5.95 -5.90 7.85
C PHE A 147 4.56 -5.28 7.74
N GLN A 148 4.04 -4.86 8.87
CA GLN A 148 2.76 -4.17 8.98
C GLN A 148 2.90 -2.95 9.88
N ILE A 149 2.40 -1.83 9.44
CA ILE A 149 2.28 -0.60 10.21
C ILE A 149 0.83 -0.46 10.64
N ILE A 150 0.58 -0.30 11.93
CA ILE A 150 -0.76 -0.13 12.51
C ILE A 150 -0.79 1.19 13.26
N LYS A 151 -1.77 2.03 12.97
CA LYS A 151 -2.01 3.27 13.73
C LYS A 151 -2.62 2.94 15.09
N THR A 152 -1.96 3.39 16.14
CA THR A 152 -2.43 3.17 17.52
C THR A 152 -2.94 4.43 18.19
N ALA A 153 -2.47 5.61 17.76
CA ALA A 153 -2.92 6.91 18.28
C ALA A 153 -2.79 8.01 17.22
N ALA A 154 -3.16 9.23 17.53
CA ALA A 154 -3.13 10.37 16.62
C ALA A 154 -1.73 10.64 15.99
N ALA A 155 -0.66 10.34 16.72
CA ALA A 155 0.72 10.53 16.27
C ALA A 155 1.59 9.33 16.63
N ALA A 156 1.01 8.12 16.69
CA ALA A 156 1.75 6.90 17.02
C ALA A 156 1.31 5.73 16.15
N VAL A 157 2.30 4.95 15.71
CA VAL A 157 2.13 3.71 14.98
C VAL A 157 2.99 2.60 15.60
N GLU A 158 2.57 1.37 15.41
CA GLU A 158 3.37 0.19 15.68
C GLU A 158 3.78 -0.47 14.37
N LEU A 159 5.07 -0.85 14.29
CA LEU A 159 5.64 -1.60 13.19
C LEU A 159 5.83 -3.04 13.62
N TYR A 160 5.08 -3.94 13.05
CA TYR A 160 5.16 -5.38 13.31
C TYR A 160 5.94 -6.09 12.22
N ARG A 161 6.72 -7.09 12.60
CA ARG A 161 7.19 -8.11 11.67
C ARG A 161 6.20 -9.28 11.66
N LEU A 162 5.67 -9.63 10.48
CA LEU A 162 4.70 -10.71 10.30
C LEU A 162 5.36 -12.04 9.94
N ALA A 163 6.47 -12.00 9.17
CA ALA A 163 7.23 -13.16 8.73
C ALA A 163 8.66 -12.78 8.31
#